data_9d2a65dcf10e56697d2ab43feba2fa04
#
_entry.id   9d2a65dcf10e56697d2ab43feba2fa04
#
_cell.length_a   1.000
_cell.length_b   1.000
_cell.length_c   1.000
_cell.angle_alpha   90.00
_cell.angle_beta   90.00
_cell.angle_gamma   90.00
#
_symmetry.space_group_name_H-M   'P 1'
#
loop_
_entity.id
_entity.type
_entity.pdbx_description
1 polymer ?
#
loop_
_entity_poly.entity_id
_entity_poly.type
_entity_poly.pdbx_seq_one_letter_code
_entity_poly.pdbx_strand_id
1 'polypeptide(L)'
;MSVAGVNDATKRWKEWCDNVQAQTTVNRAESEADKQARIKRARADYAFFVNYYFPHYTDDPATGKHTESAPFHIEAANKIRKNRNLKAAFKWARGHAKSTHMDIMIPMWLKCQKVRDINVMVLVGKSQENANTLLADLQAELQYNQRYINDFGVQYNSGSWEEGEFVTADGCAFFARGRGQSPRGLRYRNHRPDYIVIDDLDDDELCGNETRVNKLTDWVKEALFGALDGGRGRFIMVGNLISKCSVLANICATDGVLVSQVNAIDKQGRVAWASKWSIDELRDMERFMGYRSFQKEMMNNPITEGAVFKHTWIKWKKLPKLCKYDYLVAYCDPSFKGTSKNDYKAIKLWGKIGTELHQIEAFVRQCSVAEMVRWWYDLHERMIVAGVICYYYIEANFLQDIILDEFTREGNLRGYQLPIRADKRKKPDKFQRIEGISPLWERGFVFYNADRQNDPDTLAGLEQTLAFEKGTSSHDDAPDADEGAIYILQQLSLIHISEPTRL
;
A
#
# COMPACT_ATOMS: atom_id res chain seq x y z
N MET A 1 34.86 9.27 -2.92
CA MET A 1 34.61 8.53 -4.19
C MET A 1 35.93 8.42 -4.96
N SER A 2 36.21 7.29 -5.58
CA SER A 2 37.42 7.13 -6.45
C SER A 2 37.21 7.91 -7.74
N VAL A 3 38.29 8.42 -8.35
CA VAL A 3 38.30 9.14 -9.65
C VAL A 3 37.55 8.34 -10.75
N ALA A 4 37.62 7.01 -10.71
CA ALA A 4 36.91 6.13 -11.63
C ALA A 4 35.35 6.19 -11.42
N GLY A 5 34.87 6.33 -10.22
CA GLY A 5 33.43 6.46 -9.91
C GLY A 5 32.84 7.80 -10.35
N VAL A 6 33.60 8.87 -10.28
CA VAL A 6 33.19 10.22 -10.76
C VAL A 6 33.07 10.23 -12.29
N ASN A 7 34.01 9.60 -13.01
CA ASN A 7 33.94 9.49 -14.45
C ASN A 7 32.73 8.70 -14.96
N ASP A 8 32.36 7.63 -14.26
CA ASP A 8 31.19 6.81 -14.63
C ASP A 8 29.83 7.54 -14.37
N ALA A 9 29.70 8.26 -13.24
CA ALA A 9 28.54 9.07 -12.95
C ALA A 9 28.34 10.21 -13.96
N THR A 10 29.42 10.92 -14.31
CA THR A 10 29.41 11.99 -15.31
C THR A 10 29.05 11.46 -16.72
N LYS A 11 29.51 10.26 -17.06
CA LYS A 11 29.18 9.60 -18.32
C LYS A 11 27.67 9.25 -18.38
N ARG A 12 27.12 8.63 -17.35
CA ARG A 12 25.69 8.28 -17.29
C ARG A 12 24.78 9.52 -17.34
N TRP A 13 25.19 10.58 -16.66
CA TRP A 13 24.49 11.85 -16.73
C TRP A 13 24.46 12.40 -18.17
N LYS A 14 25.58 12.41 -18.86
CA LYS A 14 25.66 12.85 -20.26
C LYS A 14 24.79 11.98 -21.17
N GLU A 15 24.88 10.67 -21.05
CA GLU A 15 24.07 9.72 -21.81
C GLU A 15 22.56 9.98 -21.59
N TRP A 16 22.15 10.29 -20.36
CA TRP A 16 20.77 10.66 -20.04
C TRP A 16 20.35 11.96 -20.74
N CYS A 17 21.15 13.01 -20.63
CA CYS A 17 20.89 14.29 -21.29
C CYS A 17 20.79 14.15 -22.81
N ASP A 18 21.70 13.39 -23.42
CA ASP A 18 21.69 13.10 -24.86
C ASP A 18 20.40 12.34 -25.27
N ASN A 19 19.93 11.40 -24.45
CA ASN A 19 18.69 10.68 -24.68
C ASN A 19 17.46 11.61 -24.59
N VAL A 20 17.36 12.44 -23.57
CA VAL A 20 16.28 13.45 -23.43
C VAL A 20 16.22 14.33 -24.68
N GLN A 21 17.37 14.84 -25.14
CA GLN A 21 17.46 15.69 -26.32
C GLN A 21 17.03 14.94 -27.60
N ALA A 22 17.49 13.72 -27.78
CA ALA A 22 17.19 12.92 -28.98
C ALA A 22 15.71 12.53 -29.09
N GLN A 23 15.06 12.19 -27.95
CA GLN A 23 13.68 11.75 -27.92
C GLN A 23 12.67 12.92 -27.99
N THR A 24 13.10 14.15 -27.70
CA THR A 24 12.23 15.33 -27.67
C THR A 24 12.41 16.27 -28.87
N THR A 25 12.77 15.73 -30.03
CA THR A 25 12.94 16.51 -31.28
C THR A 25 11.66 17.28 -31.63
N VAL A 26 11.87 18.48 -32.20
CA VAL A 26 10.80 19.42 -32.54
C VAL A 26 10.53 19.38 -34.06
N ASN A 27 9.24 19.38 -34.42
CA ASN A 27 8.81 19.58 -35.81
C ASN A 27 8.93 21.07 -36.19
N ARG A 28 9.97 21.39 -36.94
CA ARG A 28 10.24 22.77 -37.40
C ARG A 28 9.27 23.27 -38.48
N ALA A 29 8.47 22.38 -39.09
CA ALA A 29 7.46 22.74 -40.10
C ALA A 29 6.07 23.02 -39.50
N GLU A 30 5.91 22.97 -38.17
CA GLU A 30 4.65 23.24 -37.49
C GLU A 30 4.29 24.73 -37.62
N SER A 31 2.99 25.01 -37.90
CA SER A 31 2.49 26.38 -37.92
C SER A 31 2.40 26.98 -36.51
N GLU A 32 2.50 28.31 -36.39
CA GLU A 32 2.32 28.97 -35.08
C GLU A 32 0.93 28.74 -34.50
N ALA A 33 -0.11 28.64 -35.33
CA ALA A 33 -1.47 28.33 -34.88
C ALA A 33 -1.57 26.93 -34.26
N ASP A 34 -0.94 25.91 -34.86
CA ASP A 34 -0.91 24.55 -34.34
C ASP A 34 -0.10 24.47 -33.05
N LYS A 35 1.03 25.19 -33.02
CA LYS A 35 1.85 25.32 -31.81
C LYS A 35 1.04 25.89 -30.64
N GLN A 36 0.31 26.98 -30.86
CA GLN A 36 -0.50 27.59 -29.81
C GLN A 36 -1.68 26.68 -29.37
N ALA A 37 -2.29 25.96 -30.31
CA ALA A 37 -3.33 24.97 -29.99
C ALA A 37 -2.76 23.83 -29.15
N ARG A 38 -1.57 23.31 -29.47
CA ARG A 38 -0.85 22.30 -28.72
C ARG A 38 -0.49 22.77 -27.33
N ILE A 39 0.08 23.96 -27.17
CA ILE A 39 0.39 24.55 -25.85
C ILE A 39 -0.85 24.70 -25.00
N LYS A 40 -1.97 25.17 -25.59
CA LYS A 40 -3.25 25.29 -24.88
C LYS A 40 -3.74 23.93 -24.39
N ARG A 41 -3.67 22.90 -25.25
CA ARG A 41 -4.03 21.53 -24.88
C ARG A 41 -3.12 20.98 -23.78
N ALA A 42 -1.80 21.12 -23.90
CA ALA A 42 -0.82 20.65 -22.93
C ALA A 42 -1.06 21.27 -21.53
N ARG A 43 -1.39 22.55 -21.46
CA ARG A 43 -1.75 23.22 -20.20
C ARG A 43 -3.04 22.70 -19.57
N ALA A 44 -3.99 22.24 -20.37
CA ALA A 44 -5.29 21.77 -19.91
C ALA A 44 -5.32 20.28 -19.57
N ASP A 45 -4.61 19.46 -20.33
CA ASP A 45 -4.64 18.00 -20.33
C ASP A 45 -3.27 17.44 -19.90
N TYR A 46 -3.25 16.90 -18.68
CA TYR A 46 -2.00 16.33 -18.10
C TYR A 46 -1.52 15.08 -18.85
N ALA A 47 -2.43 14.21 -19.29
CA ALA A 47 -2.04 13.01 -20.04
C ALA A 47 -1.37 13.39 -21.37
N PHE A 48 -1.96 14.36 -22.08
CA PHE A 48 -1.35 14.90 -23.30
C PHE A 48 0.00 15.55 -23.01
N PHE A 49 0.13 16.31 -21.92
CA PHE A 49 1.39 16.93 -21.49
C PHE A 49 2.48 15.88 -21.31
N VAL A 50 2.19 14.81 -20.57
CA VAL A 50 3.15 13.72 -20.34
C VAL A 50 3.54 13.06 -21.67
N ASN A 51 2.59 12.61 -22.45
CA ASN A 51 2.87 11.89 -23.70
C ASN A 51 3.64 12.74 -24.71
N TYR A 52 3.42 14.06 -24.76
CA TYR A 52 4.08 14.92 -25.72
C TYR A 52 5.48 15.34 -25.26
N TYR A 53 5.66 15.74 -24.00
CA TYR A 53 6.97 16.26 -23.53
C TYR A 53 7.90 15.18 -23.00
N PHE A 54 7.40 14.00 -22.63
CA PHE A 54 8.19 12.94 -21.99
C PHE A 54 8.10 11.59 -22.71
N PRO A 55 8.29 11.53 -24.05
CA PRO A 55 8.23 10.25 -24.77
C PRO A 55 9.28 9.24 -24.28
N HIS A 56 10.45 9.69 -23.82
CA HIS A 56 11.50 8.84 -23.26
C HIS A 56 11.15 8.18 -21.92
N TYR A 57 10.04 8.58 -21.27
CA TYR A 57 9.46 7.86 -20.10
C TYR A 57 8.27 6.98 -20.50
N THR A 58 7.62 7.28 -21.61
CA THR A 58 6.37 6.58 -22.02
C THR A 58 6.62 5.52 -23.10
N ASP A 59 7.65 5.70 -23.93
CA ASP A 59 7.93 4.82 -25.03
C ASP A 59 9.18 3.98 -24.75
N ASP A 60 9.06 2.67 -24.82
CA ASP A 60 10.20 1.76 -24.76
C ASP A 60 10.79 1.56 -26.17
N PRO A 61 11.98 2.08 -26.45
CA PRO A 61 12.58 1.97 -27.78
C PRO A 61 12.96 0.55 -28.17
N ALA A 62 13.16 -0.34 -27.19
CA ALA A 62 13.52 -1.74 -27.44
C ALA A 62 12.33 -2.58 -27.86
N THR A 63 11.15 -2.33 -27.31
CA THR A 63 9.93 -3.12 -27.57
C THR A 63 8.90 -2.38 -28.40
N GLY A 64 9.03 -1.07 -28.57
CA GLY A 64 8.03 -0.19 -29.19
C GLY A 64 6.76 -0.04 -28.35
N LYS A 65 6.76 -0.52 -27.09
CA LYS A 65 5.61 -0.44 -26.20
C LYS A 65 5.44 1.00 -25.71
N HIS A 66 4.24 1.54 -25.89
CA HIS A 66 3.83 2.80 -25.27
C HIS A 66 3.15 2.53 -23.91
N THR A 67 3.55 3.26 -22.89
CA THR A 67 3.01 3.14 -21.53
C THR A 67 2.27 4.43 -21.17
N GLU A 68 0.95 4.41 -21.27
CA GLU A 68 0.11 5.56 -20.93
C GLU A 68 0.09 5.84 -19.43
N SER A 69 -0.09 7.12 -19.07
CA SER A 69 -0.37 7.50 -17.69
C SER A 69 -1.67 6.88 -17.22
N ALA A 70 -1.65 6.16 -16.11
CA ALA A 70 -2.84 5.58 -15.52
C ALA A 70 -3.80 6.66 -14.97
N PRO A 71 -5.10 6.36 -14.79
CA PRO A 71 -6.07 7.29 -14.23
C PRO A 71 -5.64 7.93 -12.90
N PHE A 72 -4.97 7.17 -12.03
CA PHE A 72 -4.51 7.70 -10.74
C PHE A 72 -3.38 8.74 -10.87
N HIS A 73 -2.52 8.68 -11.90
CA HIS A 73 -1.53 9.71 -12.19
C HIS A 73 -2.20 11.02 -12.59
N ILE A 74 -3.19 10.93 -13.48
CA ILE A 74 -3.95 12.08 -14.00
C ILE A 74 -4.77 12.71 -12.86
N GLU A 75 -5.41 11.88 -12.04
CA GLU A 75 -6.18 12.35 -10.88
C GLU A 75 -5.29 13.08 -9.86
N ALA A 76 -4.12 12.53 -9.55
CA ALA A 76 -3.16 13.14 -8.63
C ALA A 76 -2.68 14.51 -9.15
N ALA A 77 -2.27 14.59 -10.42
CA ALA A 77 -1.83 15.83 -11.04
C ALA A 77 -2.93 16.90 -11.00
N ASN A 78 -4.17 16.53 -11.34
CA ASN A 78 -5.31 17.43 -11.30
C ASN A 78 -5.64 17.91 -9.87
N LYS A 79 -5.56 17.04 -8.86
CA LYS A 79 -5.75 17.41 -7.44
C LYS A 79 -4.67 18.39 -6.98
N ILE A 80 -3.40 18.13 -7.31
CA ILE A 80 -2.27 18.99 -6.98
C ILE A 80 -2.42 20.36 -7.64
N ARG A 81 -2.80 20.42 -8.91
CA ARG A 81 -3.02 21.68 -9.64
C ARG A 81 -4.18 22.49 -9.06
N LYS A 82 -5.31 21.84 -8.79
CA LYS A 82 -6.54 22.52 -8.32
C LYS A 82 -6.41 23.08 -6.90
N ASN A 83 -5.58 22.48 -6.07
CA ASN A 83 -5.43 22.89 -4.67
C ASN A 83 -3.99 23.35 -4.38
N ARG A 84 -3.78 24.66 -4.32
CA ARG A 84 -2.47 25.26 -4.01
C ARG A 84 -2.00 25.05 -2.57
N ASN A 85 -2.89 24.65 -1.67
CA ASN A 85 -2.59 24.39 -0.26
C ASN A 85 -2.76 22.91 0.08
N LEU A 86 -2.56 22.04 -0.90
CA LEU A 86 -2.72 20.60 -0.74
C LEU A 86 -1.67 20.02 0.22
N LYS A 87 -2.12 19.28 1.22
CA LYS A 87 -1.31 18.33 1.99
C LYS A 87 -1.70 16.93 1.55
N ALA A 88 -0.77 16.18 0.99
CA ALA A 88 -1.07 14.87 0.44
C ALA A 88 0.04 13.86 0.68
N ALA A 89 -0.36 12.60 0.87
CA ALA A 89 0.51 11.44 0.91
C ALA A 89 0.10 10.46 -0.21
N PHE A 90 1.03 10.19 -1.10
CA PHE A 90 0.85 9.26 -2.23
C PHE A 90 1.63 7.98 -1.95
N LYS A 91 0.95 6.98 -1.39
CA LYS A 91 1.51 5.65 -1.15
C LYS A 91 1.12 4.72 -2.30
N TRP A 92 1.94 4.74 -3.33
CA TRP A 92 1.73 3.91 -4.52
C TRP A 92 2.72 2.75 -4.55
N ALA A 93 2.33 1.66 -5.16
CA ALA A 93 3.17 0.48 -5.34
C ALA A 93 4.51 0.83 -6.00
N ARG A 94 5.54 0.04 -5.73
CA ARG A 94 6.84 0.19 -6.36
C ARG A 94 6.73 0.09 -7.88
N GLY A 95 7.50 0.91 -8.61
CA GLY A 95 7.46 0.95 -10.07
C GLY A 95 6.22 1.62 -10.67
N HIS A 96 5.38 2.30 -9.85
CA HIS A 96 4.20 3.05 -10.32
C HIS A 96 4.50 4.54 -10.58
N ALA A 97 5.75 4.86 -10.96
CA ALA A 97 6.21 6.18 -11.42
C ALA A 97 5.93 7.35 -10.46
N LYS A 98 5.92 7.11 -9.15
CA LYS A 98 5.70 8.15 -8.12
C LYS A 98 6.64 9.34 -8.30
N SER A 99 7.94 9.09 -8.20
CA SER A 99 9.00 10.11 -8.30
C SER A 99 8.94 10.83 -9.65
N THR A 100 8.79 10.09 -10.76
CA THR A 100 8.72 10.67 -12.11
C THR A 100 7.58 11.69 -12.23
N HIS A 101 6.39 11.37 -11.69
CA HIS A 101 5.26 12.30 -11.73
C HIS A 101 5.42 13.43 -10.71
N MET A 102 5.78 13.13 -9.45
CA MET A 102 5.74 14.13 -8.37
C MET A 102 6.94 15.06 -8.36
N ASP A 103 8.12 14.57 -8.78
CA ASP A 103 9.36 15.32 -8.73
C ASP A 103 9.68 16.05 -10.05
N ILE A 104 9.17 15.52 -11.19
CA ILE A 104 9.53 16.02 -12.53
C ILE A 104 8.30 16.54 -13.28
N MET A 105 7.39 15.65 -13.67
CA MET A 105 6.34 15.98 -14.64
C MET A 105 5.32 16.98 -14.11
N ILE A 106 4.85 16.81 -12.86
CA ILE A 106 3.87 17.74 -12.24
C ILE A 106 4.50 19.10 -11.98
N PRO A 107 5.70 19.24 -11.40
CA PRO A 107 6.37 20.53 -11.28
C PRO A 107 6.52 21.26 -12.62
N MET A 108 6.93 20.57 -13.69
CA MET A 108 7.05 21.15 -15.03
C MET A 108 5.68 21.56 -15.60
N TRP A 109 4.63 20.76 -15.33
CA TRP A 109 3.27 21.11 -15.73
C TRP A 109 2.70 22.33 -14.99
N LEU A 110 2.99 22.48 -13.71
CA LEU A 110 2.65 23.67 -12.94
C LEU A 110 3.43 24.90 -13.41
N LYS A 111 4.68 24.71 -13.79
CA LYS A 111 5.57 25.76 -14.27
C LYS A 111 5.14 26.30 -15.62
N CYS A 112 4.65 25.46 -16.55
CA CYS A 112 4.25 25.85 -17.90
C CYS A 112 2.86 26.51 -17.98
N GLN A 113 2.14 26.67 -16.86
CA GLN A 113 0.82 27.31 -16.88
C GLN A 113 0.87 28.77 -17.32
N LYS A 114 -0.24 29.34 -17.87
CA LYS A 114 -0.29 30.72 -18.35
C LYS A 114 0.11 31.72 -17.26
N VAL A 115 -0.31 31.47 -16.02
CA VAL A 115 0.23 32.08 -14.83
C VAL A 115 0.98 30.98 -14.11
N ARG A 116 2.29 31.13 -13.98
CA ARG A 116 3.14 30.13 -13.33
C ARG A 116 2.59 29.78 -11.95
N ASP A 117 2.45 28.48 -11.68
CA ASP A 117 1.78 27.95 -10.50
C ASP A 117 2.74 27.27 -9.52
N ILE A 118 4.04 27.50 -9.70
CA ILE A 118 5.14 27.09 -8.82
C ILE A 118 6.28 28.10 -8.92
N ASN A 119 6.83 28.54 -7.79
CA ASN A 119 7.92 29.50 -7.72
C ASN A 119 9.16 28.95 -7.05
N VAL A 120 8.98 28.19 -5.97
CA VAL A 120 10.08 27.62 -5.20
C VAL A 120 9.73 26.17 -4.83
N MET A 121 10.45 25.22 -5.40
CA MET A 121 10.34 23.80 -5.09
C MET A 121 11.44 23.36 -4.15
N VAL A 122 11.09 22.53 -3.17
CA VAL A 122 12.04 21.80 -2.34
C VAL A 122 11.77 20.31 -2.50
N LEU A 123 12.77 19.58 -2.98
CA LEU A 123 12.78 18.13 -3.05
C LEU A 123 13.58 17.57 -1.87
N VAL A 124 12.96 16.68 -1.11
CA VAL A 124 13.56 16.08 0.08
C VAL A 124 13.71 14.59 -0.14
N GLY A 125 14.92 14.08 -0.05
CA GLY A 125 15.25 12.66 -0.14
C GLY A 125 15.80 12.08 1.17
N LYS A 126 16.01 10.77 1.21
CA LYS A 126 16.59 10.07 2.36
C LYS A 126 18.01 10.54 2.74
N SER A 127 18.75 11.09 1.80
CA SER A 127 20.05 11.72 1.98
C SER A 127 20.21 12.91 1.03
N GLN A 128 21.20 13.77 1.25
CA GLN A 128 21.48 14.89 0.34
C GLN A 128 21.86 14.39 -1.06
N GLU A 129 22.69 13.35 -1.14
CA GLU A 129 23.11 12.73 -2.41
C GLU A 129 21.89 12.15 -3.18
N ASN A 130 21.00 11.48 -2.48
CA ASN A 130 19.75 10.97 -3.08
C ASN A 130 18.86 12.12 -3.58
N ALA A 131 18.66 13.16 -2.78
CA ALA A 131 17.88 14.33 -3.20
C ALA A 131 18.49 15.05 -4.39
N ASN A 132 19.82 15.18 -4.45
CA ASN A 132 20.54 15.75 -5.58
C ASN A 132 20.30 14.91 -6.85
N THR A 133 20.41 13.59 -6.75
CA THR A 133 20.18 12.68 -7.90
C THR A 133 18.75 12.82 -8.43
N LEU A 134 17.74 12.84 -7.56
CA LEU A 134 16.34 13.01 -7.97
C LEU A 134 16.09 14.38 -8.62
N LEU A 135 16.68 15.44 -8.08
CA LEU A 135 16.55 16.79 -8.63
C LEU A 135 17.31 16.96 -9.96
N ALA A 136 18.40 16.20 -10.16
CA ALA A 136 19.18 16.22 -11.38
C ALA A 136 18.36 15.78 -12.61
N ASP A 137 17.44 14.82 -12.46
CA ASP A 137 16.56 14.41 -13.55
C ASP A 137 15.64 15.55 -14.00
N LEU A 138 15.07 16.29 -13.07
CA LEU A 138 14.28 17.51 -13.39
C LEU A 138 15.16 18.59 -14.04
N GLN A 139 16.40 18.74 -13.58
CA GLN A 139 17.37 19.70 -14.14
C GLN A 139 17.71 19.35 -15.59
N ALA A 140 17.89 18.06 -15.91
CA ALA A 140 18.11 17.59 -17.27
C ALA A 140 16.91 17.88 -18.19
N GLU A 141 15.70 17.61 -17.73
CA GLU A 141 14.49 17.92 -18.49
C GLU A 141 14.37 19.40 -18.81
N LEU A 142 14.58 20.27 -17.83
CA LEU A 142 14.52 21.70 -18.03
C LEU A 142 15.62 22.23 -18.99
N GLN A 143 16.76 21.56 -19.04
CA GLN A 143 17.90 22.00 -19.86
C GLN A 143 17.91 21.39 -21.28
N TYR A 144 17.46 20.15 -21.44
CA TYR A 144 17.66 19.40 -22.69
C TYR A 144 16.39 18.98 -23.41
N ASN A 145 15.21 19.09 -22.77
CA ASN A 145 13.95 18.76 -23.41
C ASN A 145 13.57 19.80 -24.48
N GLN A 146 13.86 19.48 -25.74
CA GLN A 146 13.72 20.40 -26.85
C GLN A 146 12.25 20.85 -27.09
N ARG A 147 11.28 19.95 -26.88
CA ARG A 147 9.85 20.28 -27.02
C ARG A 147 9.41 21.28 -25.96
N TYR A 148 9.86 21.08 -24.71
CA TYR A 148 9.53 22.00 -23.60
C TYR A 148 10.19 23.36 -23.82
N ILE A 149 11.46 23.39 -24.22
CA ILE A 149 12.19 24.64 -24.53
C ILE A 149 11.54 25.39 -25.69
N ASN A 150 11.17 24.66 -26.76
CA ASN A 150 10.51 25.29 -27.93
C ASN A 150 9.20 25.98 -27.56
N ASP A 151 8.43 25.41 -26.64
CA ASP A 151 7.09 25.88 -26.31
C ASP A 151 7.08 26.89 -25.15
N PHE A 152 7.97 26.76 -24.18
CA PHE A 152 7.99 27.54 -22.95
C PHE A 152 9.27 28.35 -22.73
N GLY A 153 10.19 28.35 -23.71
CA GLY A 153 11.43 29.10 -23.68
C GLY A 153 12.57 28.39 -22.97
N VAL A 154 13.76 28.94 -23.12
CA VAL A 154 15.00 28.43 -22.51
C VAL A 154 14.89 28.52 -20.98
N GLN A 155 15.18 27.41 -20.32
CA GLN A 155 15.10 27.33 -18.87
C GLN A 155 16.47 27.46 -18.19
N TYR A 156 17.52 27.09 -18.88
CA TYR A 156 18.90 27.16 -18.40
C TYR A 156 19.30 28.58 -18.03
N ASN A 157 19.92 28.74 -16.87
CA ASN A 157 20.47 30.01 -16.34
C ASN A 157 21.91 29.81 -15.90
N SER A 158 22.85 30.28 -16.68
CA SER A 158 24.31 30.09 -16.46
C SER A 158 24.84 30.65 -15.13
N GLY A 159 24.11 31.55 -14.50
CA GLY A 159 24.48 32.15 -13.21
C GLY A 159 23.97 31.41 -11.98
N SER A 160 23.14 30.38 -12.14
CA SER A 160 22.53 29.63 -11.03
C SER A 160 22.05 28.26 -11.51
N TRP A 161 22.99 27.36 -11.81
CA TRP A 161 22.67 26.01 -12.34
C TRP A 161 23.59 24.96 -11.71
N GLU A 162 23.60 24.93 -10.38
CA GLU A 162 24.44 24.01 -9.61
C GLU A 162 23.70 22.70 -9.31
N GLU A 163 24.45 21.65 -9.01
CA GLU A 163 23.89 20.39 -8.55
C GLU A 163 23.15 20.58 -7.21
N GLY A 164 21.91 20.14 -7.16
CA GLY A 164 21.07 20.23 -5.95
C GLY A 164 20.48 21.61 -5.66
N GLU A 165 20.90 22.66 -6.40
CA GLU A 165 20.34 24.01 -6.26
C GLU A 165 20.45 24.78 -7.57
N PHE A 166 19.33 25.16 -8.16
CA PHE A 166 19.32 25.97 -9.39
C PHE A 166 18.07 26.83 -9.52
N VAL A 167 18.22 27.89 -10.33
CA VAL A 167 17.15 28.81 -10.65
C VAL A 167 17.01 28.91 -12.18
N THR A 168 15.82 28.69 -12.70
CA THR A 168 15.56 28.82 -14.13
C THR A 168 15.61 30.27 -14.62
N ALA A 169 15.81 30.49 -15.92
CA ALA A 169 15.89 31.81 -16.54
C ALA A 169 14.65 32.68 -16.27
N ASP A 170 13.46 32.06 -16.11
CA ASP A 170 12.21 32.74 -15.73
C ASP A 170 12.04 32.89 -14.20
N GLY A 171 13.06 32.54 -13.39
CA GLY A 171 13.07 32.78 -11.94
C GLY A 171 12.27 31.78 -11.10
N CYS A 172 12.15 30.51 -11.50
CA CYS A 172 11.68 29.43 -10.64
C CYS A 172 12.87 28.74 -9.97
N ALA A 173 12.86 28.59 -8.65
CA ALA A 173 13.98 28.04 -7.88
C ALA A 173 13.70 26.61 -7.43
N PHE A 174 14.73 25.78 -7.42
CA PHE A 174 14.70 24.37 -7.09
C PHE A 174 15.82 24.02 -6.11
N PHE A 175 15.47 23.31 -5.03
CA PHE A 175 16.40 22.98 -3.96
C PHE A 175 16.26 21.51 -3.57
N ALA A 176 17.38 20.79 -3.49
CA ALA A 176 17.47 19.45 -2.91
C ALA A 176 17.88 19.53 -1.44
N ARG A 177 17.24 18.73 -0.58
CA ARG A 177 17.60 18.63 0.85
C ARG A 177 17.55 17.18 1.29
N GLY A 178 18.50 16.78 2.11
CA GLY A 178 18.51 15.48 2.74
C GLY A 178 17.67 15.43 4.01
N ARG A 179 17.32 14.23 4.43
CA ARG A 179 16.63 13.93 5.69
C ARG A 179 17.31 14.59 6.88
N GLY A 180 16.54 15.31 7.71
CA GLY A 180 17.02 15.98 8.91
C GLY A 180 17.72 17.33 8.69
N GLN A 181 17.94 17.76 7.47
CA GLN A 181 18.49 19.09 7.19
C GLN A 181 17.45 20.18 7.41
N SER A 182 17.88 21.34 7.90
CA SER A 182 16.97 22.45 8.16
C SER A 182 16.60 23.19 6.88
N PRO A 183 15.31 23.21 6.48
CA PRO A 183 14.83 24.04 5.38
C PRO A 183 14.50 25.48 5.87
N ARG A 184 14.72 25.79 7.17
CA ARG A 184 14.36 27.08 7.75
C ARG A 184 15.14 28.19 7.08
N GLY A 185 14.43 29.26 6.70
CA GLY A 185 15.02 30.43 6.01
C GLY A 185 15.19 30.24 4.50
N LEU A 186 14.85 29.09 3.95
CA LEU A 186 14.91 28.81 2.52
C LEU A 186 13.90 29.72 1.78
N ARG A 187 14.41 30.49 0.85
CA ARG A 187 13.62 31.42 0.03
C ARG A 187 14.38 31.77 -1.23
N TYR A 188 13.66 32.11 -2.26
CA TYR A 188 14.22 32.77 -3.43
C TYR A 188 13.54 34.11 -3.64
N ARG A 189 14.30 35.21 -3.59
CA ARG A 189 13.79 36.59 -3.59
C ARG A 189 12.71 36.77 -2.50
N ASN A 190 11.48 37.12 -2.89
CA ASN A 190 10.33 37.32 -2.01
C ASN A 190 9.43 36.06 -1.86
N HIS A 191 9.81 34.94 -2.48
CA HIS A 191 9.04 33.68 -2.45
C HIS A 191 9.64 32.69 -1.45
N ARG A 192 8.80 32.14 -0.60
CA ARG A 192 9.08 30.92 0.20
C ARG A 192 8.72 29.68 -0.62
N PRO A 193 9.10 28.49 -0.21
CA PRO A 193 8.66 27.25 -0.85
C PRO A 193 7.14 27.20 -0.99
N ASP A 194 6.65 26.90 -2.16
CA ASP A 194 5.24 26.71 -2.50
C ASP A 194 4.94 25.31 -3.08
N TYR A 195 6.00 24.49 -3.22
CA TYR A 195 5.93 23.08 -3.55
C TYR A 195 7.03 22.31 -2.80
N ILE A 196 6.65 21.55 -1.79
CA ILE A 196 7.57 20.65 -1.08
C ILE A 196 7.17 19.23 -1.39
N VAL A 197 8.10 18.45 -1.95
CA VAL A 197 7.93 17.01 -2.18
C VAL A 197 8.98 16.25 -1.39
N ILE A 198 8.53 15.22 -0.68
CA ILE A 198 9.34 14.33 0.16
C ILE A 198 9.25 12.95 -0.49
N ASP A 199 10.35 12.48 -1.05
CA ASP A 199 10.38 11.21 -1.79
C ASP A 199 11.21 10.15 -1.08
N ASP A 200 10.61 8.97 -0.92
CA ASP A 200 11.18 7.75 -0.35
C ASP A 200 12.04 8.01 0.92
N LEU A 201 11.43 8.72 1.91
CA LEU A 201 12.13 9.13 3.14
C LEU A 201 12.41 7.96 4.08
N ASP A 202 11.54 6.95 4.07
CA ASP A 202 11.60 5.77 4.93
C ASP A 202 12.55 4.71 4.38
N ASP A 203 13.31 4.06 5.27
CA ASP A 203 14.10 2.87 4.99
C ASP A 203 13.93 1.84 6.13
N ASP A 204 14.32 0.59 5.89
CA ASP A 204 14.14 -0.50 6.86
C ASP A 204 14.88 -0.25 8.18
N GLU A 205 16.05 0.42 8.14
CA GLU A 205 16.81 0.77 9.35
C GLU A 205 16.07 1.81 10.19
N LEU A 206 15.53 2.86 9.57
CA LEU A 206 14.75 3.88 10.25
C LEU A 206 13.48 3.27 10.86
N CYS A 207 12.74 2.47 10.09
CA CYS A 207 11.49 1.86 10.50
C CYS A 207 11.65 0.85 11.66
N GLY A 208 12.84 0.33 11.86
CA GLY A 208 13.19 -0.51 13.03
C GLY A 208 13.31 0.27 14.36
N ASN A 209 13.18 1.60 14.34
CA ASN A 209 13.32 2.43 15.55
C ASN A 209 12.21 3.50 15.65
N GLU A 210 11.18 3.19 16.43
CA GLU A 210 10.00 4.05 16.59
C GLU A 210 10.36 5.46 17.08
N THR A 211 11.33 5.59 17.99
CA THR A 211 11.78 6.91 18.50
C THR A 211 12.38 7.77 17.38
N ARG A 212 13.16 7.15 16.47
CA ARG A 212 13.73 7.87 15.30
C ARG A 212 12.63 8.24 14.30
N VAL A 213 11.67 7.34 14.06
CA VAL A 213 10.50 7.60 13.19
C VAL A 213 9.70 8.79 13.72
N ASN A 214 9.39 8.81 15.02
CA ASN A 214 8.62 9.90 15.63
C ASN A 214 9.36 11.24 15.54
N LYS A 215 10.65 11.29 15.88
CA LYS A 215 11.47 12.50 15.73
C LYS A 215 11.52 13.02 14.29
N LEU A 216 11.60 12.12 13.33
CA LEU A 216 11.60 12.51 11.92
C LEU A 216 10.21 12.94 11.43
N THR A 217 9.15 12.34 11.95
CA THR A 217 7.77 12.78 11.71
C THR A 217 7.56 14.22 12.23
N ASP A 218 8.07 14.54 13.43
CA ASP A 218 8.00 15.89 14.00
C ASP A 218 8.80 16.88 13.14
N TRP A 219 9.99 16.50 12.69
CA TRP A 219 10.79 17.32 11.77
C TRP A 219 10.05 17.60 10.44
N VAL A 220 9.35 16.61 9.88
CA VAL A 220 8.52 16.78 8.67
C VAL A 220 7.39 17.77 8.92
N LYS A 221 6.70 17.66 10.06
CA LYS A 221 5.57 18.51 10.42
C LYS A 221 5.98 19.93 10.84
N GLU A 222 7.09 20.07 11.53
CA GLU A 222 7.50 21.36 12.10
C GLU A 222 8.48 22.12 11.19
N ALA A 223 9.54 21.45 10.73
CA ALA A 223 10.59 22.12 9.97
C ALA A 223 10.26 22.24 8.49
N LEU A 224 9.85 21.14 7.83
CA LEU A 224 9.55 21.17 6.41
C LEU A 224 8.24 21.90 6.13
N PHE A 225 7.16 21.52 6.80
CA PHE A 225 5.87 22.21 6.62
C PHE A 225 5.95 23.69 7.05
N GLY A 226 6.70 23.98 8.10
CA GLY A 226 6.96 25.35 8.56
C GLY A 226 7.81 26.20 7.60
N ALA A 227 8.47 25.61 6.60
CA ALA A 227 9.20 26.34 5.57
C ALA A 227 8.27 26.98 4.53
N LEU A 228 7.04 26.49 4.38
CA LEU A 228 6.01 27.10 3.53
C LEU A 228 5.65 28.51 4.04
N ASP A 229 5.06 29.32 3.16
CA ASP A 229 4.61 30.67 3.52
C ASP A 229 3.33 30.63 4.37
N GLY A 230 3.50 30.62 5.69
CA GLY A 230 2.38 30.50 6.64
C GLY A 230 1.56 29.21 6.44
N GLY A 231 2.20 28.11 6.02
CA GLY A 231 1.55 26.84 5.71
C GLY A 231 0.82 26.81 4.36
N ARG A 232 0.98 27.85 3.55
CA ARG A 232 0.42 27.93 2.19
C ARG A 232 1.43 27.37 1.19
N GLY A 233 0.99 26.39 0.43
CA GLY A 233 1.79 25.69 -0.57
C GLY A 233 1.40 24.21 -0.62
N ARG A 234 1.91 23.53 -1.63
CA ARG A 234 1.72 22.08 -1.79
C ARG A 234 2.75 21.33 -0.96
N PHE A 235 2.25 20.50 -0.06
CA PHE A 235 3.07 19.65 0.80
C PHE A 235 2.77 18.18 0.48
N ILE A 236 3.70 17.52 -0.19
CA ILE A 236 3.50 16.23 -0.82
C ILE A 236 4.52 15.25 -0.24
N MET A 237 4.06 14.11 0.24
CA MET A 237 4.92 12.98 0.60
C MET A 237 4.61 11.80 -0.32
N VAL A 238 5.65 11.18 -0.86
CA VAL A 238 5.54 10.02 -1.75
C VAL A 238 6.41 8.88 -1.26
N GLY A 239 5.94 7.65 -1.47
CA GLY A 239 6.67 6.45 -1.09
C GLY A 239 5.82 5.19 -1.21
N ASN A 240 6.40 4.03 -0.98
CA ASN A 240 5.62 2.85 -0.63
C ASN A 240 5.57 2.67 0.89
N LEU A 241 4.49 2.04 1.36
CA LEU A 241 4.36 1.72 2.78
C LEU A 241 5.19 0.48 3.09
N ILE A 242 6.45 0.68 3.50
CA ILE A 242 7.38 -0.42 3.81
C ILE A 242 7.25 -0.94 5.24
N SER A 243 6.65 -0.15 6.15
CA SER A 243 6.41 -0.51 7.55
C SER A 243 5.18 0.24 8.07
N LYS A 244 4.45 -0.38 9.01
CA LYS A 244 3.40 0.30 9.78
C LYS A 244 3.99 1.36 10.73
N CYS A 245 5.21 1.13 11.22
CA CYS A 245 6.01 2.12 11.94
C CYS A 245 6.91 2.85 10.94
N SER A 246 6.41 3.90 10.29
CA SER A 246 7.12 4.71 9.31
C SER A 246 6.64 6.15 9.31
N VAL A 247 7.46 7.07 8.79
CA VAL A 247 7.08 8.48 8.68
C VAL A 247 5.89 8.63 7.73
N LEU A 248 5.89 7.90 6.62
CA LEU A 248 4.77 7.89 5.66
C LEU A 248 3.46 7.42 6.33
N ALA A 249 3.50 6.37 7.16
CA ALA A 249 2.32 5.91 7.90
C ALA A 249 1.78 7.00 8.83
N ASN A 250 2.67 7.66 9.60
CA ASN A 250 2.30 8.73 10.53
C ASN A 250 1.73 9.96 9.80
N ILE A 251 2.28 10.32 8.64
CA ILE A 251 1.74 11.42 7.82
C ILE A 251 0.39 11.04 7.23
N CYS A 252 0.21 9.80 6.76
CA CYS A 252 -1.10 9.31 6.27
C CYS A 252 -2.18 9.34 7.37
N ALA A 253 -1.82 9.14 8.63
CA ALA A 253 -2.73 9.18 9.78
C ALA A 253 -3.02 10.60 10.29
N THR A 254 -2.37 11.64 9.73
CA THR A 254 -2.53 13.03 10.18
C THR A 254 -3.79 13.65 9.58
N ASP A 255 -4.60 14.29 10.42
CA ASP A 255 -5.83 14.96 9.99
C ASP A 255 -5.55 16.04 8.92
N GLY A 256 -6.42 16.10 7.92
CA GLY A 256 -6.34 17.07 6.83
C GLY A 256 -5.31 16.71 5.75
N VAL A 257 -4.68 15.54 5.82
CA VAL A 257 -3.84 15.00 4.75
C VAL A 257 -4.70 14.15 3.80
N LEU A 258 -4.66 14.46 2.51
CA LEU A 258 -5.26 13.65 1.48
C LEU A 258 -4.38 12.41 1.24
N VAL A 259 -4.92 11.23 1.47
CA VAL A 259 -4.19 9.98 1.22
C VAL A 259 -4.63 9.37 -0.11
N SER A 260 -3.67 9.13 -1.00
CA SER A 260 -3.86 8.37 -2.25
C SER A 260 -3.09 7.06 -2.13
N GLN A 261 -3.81 5.94 -2.02
CA GLN A 261 -3.20 4.61 -2.02
C GLN A 261 -3.48 3.91 -3.35
N VAL A 262 -2.42 3.43 -3.99
CA VAL A 262 -2.50 2.60 -5.21
C VAL A 262 -1.67 1.34 -5.00
N ASN A 263 -2.35 0.21 -4.95
CA ASN A 263 -1.73 -1.11 -4.94
C ASN A 263 -1.58 -1.59 -6.38
N ALA A 264 -0.61 -2.45 -6.66
CA ALA A 264 -0.41 -3.00 -8.01
C ALA A 264 -1.64 -3.78 -8.51
N ILE A 265 -2.33 -4.44 -7.59
CA ILE A 265 -3.59 -5.16 -7.83
C ILE A 265 -4.65 -4.58 -6.90
N ASP A 266 -5.82 -4.21 -7.43
CA ASP A 266 -6.92 -3.68 -6.64
C ASP A 266 -7.71 -4.79 -5.91
N LYS A 267 -8.69 -4.39 -5.08
CA LYS A 267 -9.53 -5.32 -4.32
C LYS A 267 -10.38 -6.26 -5.20
N GLN A 268 -10.56 -5.92 -6.47
CA GLN A 268 -11.29 -6.73 -7.46
C GLN A 268 -10.36 -7.62 -8.29
N GLY A 269 -9.06 -7.65 -7.97
CA GLY A 269 -8.06 -8.43 -8.70
C GLY A 269 -7.59 -7.80 -10.02
N ARG A 270 -7.91 -6.51 -10.29
CA ARG A 270 -7.51 -5.80 -11.50
C ARG A 270 -6.17 -5.11 -11.31
N VAL A 271 -5.38 -5.08 -12.36
CA VAL A 271 -4.09 -4.37 -12.36
C VAL A 271 -4.33 -2.86 -12.39
N ALA A 272 -3.74 -2.12 -11.45
CA ALA A 272 -3.92 -0.68 -11.35
C ALA A 272 -3.32 0.11 -12.51
N TRP A 273 -2.23 -0.40 -13.10
CA TRP A 273 -1.56 0.21 -14.26
C TRP A 273 -1.41 -0.81 -15.39
N ALA A 274 -2.53 -1.10 -16.07
CA ALA A 274 -2.61 -2.16 -17.08
C ALA A 274 -1.78 -1.87 -18.36
N SER A 275 -1.47 -0.60 -18.69
CA SER A 275 -0.58 -0.29 -19.81
C SER A 275 0.89 -0.66 -19.52
N LYS A 276 1.27 -0.76 -18.25
CA LYS A 276 2.63 -1.13 -17.82
C LYS A 276 2.76 -2.60 -17.46
N TRP A 277 1.81 -3.14 -16.68
CA TRP A 277 1.87 -4.46 -16.09
C TRP A 277 0.71 -5.34 -16.54
N SER A 278 0.97 -6.59 -16.86
CA SER A 278 -0.05 -7.63 -16.92
C SER A 278 -0.22 -8.31 -15.56
N ILE A 279 -1.34 -9.01 -15.36
CA ILE A 279 -1.56 -9.77 -14.12
C ILE A 279 -0.55 -10.92 -13.98
N ASP A 280 -0.13 -11.52 -15.09
CA ASP A 280 0.82 -12.63 -15.08
C ASP A 280 2.23 -12.16 -14.70
N GLU A 281 2.68 -11.01 -15.21
CA GLU A 281 3.94 -10.39 -14.77
C GLU A 281 3.95 -10.07 -13.27
N LEU A 282 2.85 -9.57 -12.72
CA LEU A 282 2.74 -9.30 -11.28
C LEU A 282 2.75 -10.59 -10.45
N ARG A 283 2.13 -11.67 -10.93
CA ARG A 283 2.17 -12.99 -10.27
C ARG A 283 3.56 -13.62 -10.35
N ASP A 284 4.26 -13.45 -11.47
CA ASP A 284 5.64 -13.90 -11.61
C ASP A 284 6.57 -13.14 -10.66
N MET A 285 6.36 -11.84 -10.54
CA MET A 285 7.07 -10.99 -9.59
C MET A 285 6.78 -11.44 -8.15
N GLU A 286 5.53 -11.75 -7.78
CA GLU A 286 5.17 -12.27 -6.46
C GLU A 286 5.87 -13.61 -6.18
N ARG A 287 5.92 -14.51 -7.15
CA ARG A 287 6.62 -15.80 -7.03
C ARG A 287 8.13 -15.62 -6.80
N PHE A 288 8.74 -14.66 -7.49
CA PHE A 288 10.17 -14.38 -7.36
C PHE A 288 10.53 -13.66 -6.06
N MET A 289 9.78 -12.61 -5.71
CA MET A 289 10.03 -11.79 -4.50
C MET A 289 9.59 -12.49 -3.22
N GLY A 290 8.63 -13.42 -3.32
CA GLY A 290 7.88 -13.98 -2.22
C GLY A 290 6.74 -13.07 -1.74
N TYR A 291 5.70 -13.69 -1.17
CA TYR A 291 4.47 -13.02 -0.76
C TYR A 291 4.71 -11.78 0.12
N ARG A 292 5.52 -11.93 1.19
CA ARG A 292 5.80 -10.82 2.14
C ARG A 292 6.39 -9.59 1.44
N SER A 293 7.42 -9.80 0.62
CA SER A 293 8.05 -8.70 -0.12
C SER A 293 7.08 -8.08 -1.13
N PHE A 294 6.27 -8.89 -1.80
CA PHE A 294 5.25 -8.42 -2.72
C PHE A 294 4.17 -7.60 -2.00
N GLN A 295 3.69 -8.06 -0.84
CA GLN A 295 2.74 -7.31 -0.01
C GLN A 295 3.31 -5.96 0.42
N LYS A 296 4.56 -5.91 0.86
CA LYS A 296 5.27 -4.69 1.26
C LYS A 296 5.43 -3.73 0.08
N GLU A 297 6.01 -4.19 -1.03
CA GLU A 297 6.47 -3.33 -2.12
C GLU A 297 5.35 -3.01 -3.14
N MET A 298 4.48 -3.98 -3.42
CA MET A 298 3.48 -3.86 -4.49
C MET A 298 2.06 -3.62 -3.95
N MET A 299 1.77 -3.99 -2.69
CA MET A 299 0.42 -3.90 -2.13
C MET A 299 0.30 -2.86 -1.01
N ASN A 300 1.37 -2.13 -0.67
CA ASN A 300 1.41 -1.20 0.47
C ASN A 300 0.88 -1.83 1.77
N ASN A 301 1.15 -3.11 1.94
CA ASN A 301 0.73 -3.92 3.09
C ASN A 301 1.94 -4.63 3.72
N PRO A 302 2.76 -3.91 4.52
CA PRO A 302 3.91 -4.51 5.20
C PRO A 302 3.42 -5.48 6.28
N ILE A 303 3.81 -6.74 6.14
CA ILE A 303 3.50 -7.81 7.09
C ILE A 303 4.67 -7.95 8.05
N THR A 304 4.39 -7.83 9.34
CA THR A 304 5.35 -8.15 10.40
C THR A 304 5.30 -9.65 10.65
N GLU A 305 6.42 -10.33 10.54
CA GLU A 305 6.52 -11.76 10.84
C GLU A 305 6.95 -11.93 12.30
N GLY A 306 6.10 -12.61 13.07
CA GLY A 306 6.41 -13.04 14.44
C GLY A 306 7.29 -14.28 14.47
N ALA A 307 7.65 -14.71 15.68
CA ALA A 307 8.54 -15.86 15.89
C ALA A 307 7.83 -17.21 15.73
N VAL A 308 6.49 -17.25 15.81
CA VAL A 308 5.70 -18.50 15.95
C VAL A 308 5.29 -19.10 14.61
N PHE A 309 4.81 -18.27 13.66
CA PHE A 309 4.37 -18.73 12.34
C PHE A 309 5.23 -18.11 11.24
N LYS A 310 5.67 -18.93 10.27
CA LYS A 310 6.48 -18.48 9.16
C LYS A 310 5.67 -18.44 7.87
N HIS A 311 5.88 -17.40 7.07
CA HIS A 311 5.22 -17.26 5.77
C HIS A 311 5.49 -18.46 4.84
N THR A 312 6.69 -19.05 4.93
CA THR A 312 7.09 -20.23 4.14
C THR A 312 6.23 -21.47 4.42
N TRP A 313 5.49 -21.50 5.51
CA TRP A 313 4.57 -22.59 5.88
C TRP A 313 3.17 -22.41 5.29
N ILE A 314 2.84 -21.22 4.76
CA ILE A 314 1.52 -20.92 4.18
C ILE A 314 1.40 -21.61 2.83
N LYS A 315 0.39 -22.48 2.70
CA LYS A 315 0.11 -23.24 1.49
C LYS A 315 -1.29 -22.90 0.98
N TRP A 316 -1.38 -22.53 -0.27
CA TRP A 316 -2.65 -22.27 -0.96
C TRP A 316 -3.04 -23.48 -1.81
N LYS A 317 -4.30 -23.89 -1.73
CA LYS A 317 -4.83 -25.05 -2.45
C LYS A 317 -6.24 -24.75 -2.95
N LYS A 318 -6.57 -25.19 -4.16
CA LYS A 318 -7.96 -25.21 -4.60
C LYS A 318 -8.71 -26.27 -3.79
N LEU A 319 -9.65 -25.81 -2.95
CA LEU A 319 -10.32 -26.67 -2.00
C LEU A 319 -11.43 -27.51 -2.67
N PRO A 320 -11.72 -28.70 -2.12
CA PRO A 320 -12.84 -29.53 -2.58
C PRO A 320 -14.19 -28.90 -2.20
N LYS A 321 -15.27 -29.43 -2.78
CA LYS A 321 -16.65 -29.04 -2.41
C LYS A 321 -16.92 -29.34 -0.94
N LEU A 322 -17.76 -28.53 -0.29
CA LEU A 322 -18.08 -28.64 1.15
C LEU A 322 -18.57 -30.02 1.58
N CYS A 323 -19.29 -30.73 0.72
CA CYS A 323 -19.79 -32.10 1.00
C CYS A 323 -18.69 -33.18 1.06
N LYS A 324 -17.43 -32.84 0.79
CA LYS A 324 -16.29 -33.78 0.88
C LYS A 324 -15.56 -33.72 2.21
N TYR A 325 -15.89 -32.77 3.07
CA TYR A 325 -15.26 -32.65 4.38
C TYR A 325 -15.84 -33.64 5.37
N ASP A 326 -14.97 -34.25 6.16
CA ASP A 326 -15.36 -35.12 7.29
C ASP A 326 -16.09 -34.27 8.36
N TYR A 327 -15.53 -33.08 8.63
CA TYR A 327 -16.09 -32.11 9.60
C TYR A 327 -15.86 -30.69 9.13
N LEU A 328 -16.86 -29.83 9.40
CA LEU A 328 -16.80 -28.39 9.21
C LEU A 328 -17.07 -27.69 10.55
N VAL A 329 -16.20 -26.76 10.92
CA VAL A 329 -16.30 -25.97 12.15
C VAL A 329 -16.17 -24.48 11.82
N ALA A 330 -17.14 -23.69 12.25
CA ALA A 330 -17.05 -22.24 12.30
C ALA A 330 -16.83 -21.82 13.76
N TYR A 331 -15.70 -21.17 14.02
CA TYR A 331 -15.34 -20.72 15.37
C TYR A 331 -15.22 -19.20 15.42
N CYS A 332 -15.76 -18.56 16.44
CA CYS A 332 -15.72 -17.13 16.66
C CYS A 332 -14.95 -16.77 17.92
N ASP A 333 -13.96 -15.88 17.75
CA ASP A 333 -13.42 -15.03 18.81
C ASP A 333 -14.04 -13.63 18.66
N PRO A 334 -15.00 -13.23 19.51
CA PRO A 334 -15.71 -11.95 19.38
C PRO A 334 -14.94 -10.75 19.92
N SER A 335 -13.80 -10.94 20.57
CA SER A 335 -12.92 -9.96 21.26
C SER A 335 -13.59 -8.65 21.72
N PHE A 336 -13.60 -8.40 23.03
CA PHE A 336 -14.08 -7.17 23.65
C PHE A 336 -13.04 -6.60 24.60
N LYS A 337 -12.20 -5.69 24.13
CA LYS A 337 -11.32 -4.88 24.99
C LYS A 337 -11.77 -3.42 24.96
N GLY A 338 -12.75 -3.08 25.78
CA GLY A 338 -12.94 -1.73 26.35
C GLY A 338 -13.36 -0.57 25.46
N THR A 339 -13.23 -0.62 24.13
CA THR A 339 -13.70 0.43 23.23
C THR A 339 -14.22 -0.17 21.93
N SER A 340 -15.53 -0.08 21.74
CA SER A 340 -16.31 -0.77 20.68
C SER A 340 -15.93 -0.47 19.22
N LYS A 341 -14.94 0.39 18.96
CA LYS A 341 -14.53 0.80 17.61
C LYS A 341 -13.20 0.18 17.13
N ASN A 342 -12.40 -0.42 18.02
CA ASN A 342 -11.03 -0.82 17.69
C ASN A 342 -10.75 -2.33 17.77
N ASP A 343 -11.70 -3.18 18.20
CA ASP A 343 -11.45 -4.60 18.35
C ASP A 343 -11.88 -5.38 17.10
N TYR A 344 -11.00 -6.26 16.62
CA TYR A 344 -11.33 -7.18 15.54
C TYR A 344 -12.32 -8.25 16.05
N LYS A 345 -13.19 -8.68 15.17
CA LYS A 345 -14.03 -9.85 15.36
C LYS A 345 -13.60 -10.89 14.36
N ALA A 346 -13.22 -12.07 14.83
CA ALA A 346 -12.72 -13.13 13.99
C ALA A 346 -13.67 -14.33 13.99
N ILE A 347 -14.18 -14.69 12.82
CA ILE A 347 -14.84 -15.97 12.58
C ILE A 347 -14.03 -16.73 11.53
N LYS A 348 -13.71 -17.98 11.81
CA LYS A 348 -12.95 -18.83 10.92
C LYS A 348 -13.73 -20.10 10.60
N LEU A 349 -13.97 -20.35 9.31
CA LEU A 349 -14.54 -21.60 8.82
C LEU A 349 -13.41 -22.55 8.43
N TRP A 350 -13.32 -23.64 9.16
CA TRP A 350 -12.34 -24.69 8.94
C TRP A 350 -13.01 -26.01 8.57
N GLY A 351 -12.35 -26.78 7.72
CA GLY A 351 -12.75 -28.13 7.37
C GLY A 351 -11.62 -29.14 7.53
N LYS A 352 -11.95 -30.37 7.83
CA LYS A 352 -11.02 -31.50 7.93
C LYS A 352 -11.34 -32.56 6.91
N ILE A 353 -10.31 -33.06 6.21
CA ILE A 353 -10.35 -34.22 5.33
C ILE A 353 -9.13 -35.09 5.65
N GLY A 354 -9.36 -36.26 6.23
CA GLY A 354 -8.29 -37.13 6.68
C GLY A 354 -7.34 -36.38 7.65
N THR A 355 -6.10 -36.15 7.24
CA THR A 355 -5.09 -35.41 8.03
C THR A 355 -4.99 -33.93 7.66
N GLU A 356 -5.59 -33.49 6.55
CA GLU A 356 -5.52 -32.11 6.09
C GLU A 356 -6.54 -31.22 6.81
N LEU A 357 -6.12 -30.01 7.14
CA LEU A 357 -6.91 -28.94 7.73
C LEU A 357 -7.00 -27.79 6.73
N HIS A 358 -8.21 -27.41 6.35
CA HIS A 358 -8.45 -26.41 5.33
C HIS A 358 -9.14 -25.18 5.93
N GLN A 359 -8.49 -24.02 5.84
CA GLN A 359 -9.13 -22.74 6.11
C GLN A 359 -9.94 -22.33 4.86
N ILE A 360 -11.26 -22.46 4.96
CA ILE A 360 -12.18 -22.33 3.82
C ILE A 360 -12.56 -20.89 3.58
N GLU A 361 -12.95 -20.19 4.68
CA GLU A 361 -13.39 -18.81 4.65
C GLU A 361 -13.11 -18.14 6.00
N ALA A 362 -12.91 -16.83 5.99
CA ALA A 362 -12.69 -16.02 7.18
C ALA A 362 -13.60 -14.80 7.19
N PHE A 363 -13.91 -14.30 8.37
CA PHE A 363 -14.44 -12.97 8.65
C PHE A 363 -13.54 -12.36 9.73
N VAL A 364 -12.73 -11.37 9.37
CA VAL A 364 -11.77 -10.73 10.28
C VAL A 364 -11.86 -9.23 10.09
N ARG A 365 -12.67 -8.55 10.89
CA ARG A 365 -12.98 -7.13 10.71
C ARG A 365 -13.14 -6.38 12.03
N GLN A 366 -12.88 -5.10 11.98
CA GLN A 366 -13.33 -4.14 12.98
C GLN A 366 -14.75 -3.71 12.59
N CYS A 367 -15.75 -4.24 13.27
CA CYS A 367 -17.15 -4.03 12.92
C CYS A 367 -18.09 -4.13 14.14
N SER A 368 -19.37 -3.82 13.94
CA SER A 368 -20.40 -4.01 14.97
C SER A 368 -20.69 -5.49 15.23
N VAL A 369 -21.22 -5.80 16.43
CA VAL A 369 -21.69 -7.15 16.76
C VAL A 369 -22.80 -7.58 15.78
N ALA A 370 -23.70 -6.68 15.42
CA ALA A 370 -24.80 -6.96 14.49
C ALA A 370 -24.30 -7.37 13.09
N GLU A 371 -23.19 -6.77 12.60
CA GLU A 371 -22.59 -7.15 11.31
C GLU A 371 -21.98 -8.56 11.39
N MET A 372 -21.25 -8.85 12.46
CA MET A 372 -20.67 -10.16 12.72
C MET A 372 -21.76 -11.25 12.79
N VAL A 373 -22.85 -10.99 13.53
CA VAL A 373 -23.96 -11.93 13.69
C VAL A 373 -24.67 -12.18 12.35
N ARG A 374 -24.97 -11.15 11.57
CA ARG A 374 -25.56 -11.30 10.22
C ARG A 374 -24.71 -12.17 9.32
N TRP A 375 -23.40 -11.92 9.27
CA TRP A 375 -22.48 -12.72 8.46
C TRP A 375 -22.50 -14.21 8.87
N TRP A 376 -22.64 -14.48 10.15
CA TRP A 376 -22.71 -15.86 10.66
C TRP A 376 -23.99 -16.58 10.29
N TYR A 377 -25.12 -15.88 10.32
CA TYR A 377 -26.39 -16.41 9.80
C TYR A 377 -26.31 -16.66 8.28
N ASP A 378 -25.72 -15.74 7.52
CA ASP A 378 -25.50 -15.90 6.07
C ASP A 378 -24.60 -17.12 5.77
N LEU A 379 -23.58 -17.35 6.57
CA LEU A 379 -22.74 -18.56 6.48
C LEU A 379 -23.60 -19.82 6.72
N HIS A 380 -24.44 -19.83 7.74
CA HIS A 380 -25.30 -20.97 8.06
C HIS A 380 -26.26 -21.29 6.93
N GLU A 381 -26.91 -20.30 6.35
CA GLU A 381 -27.80 -20.49 5.19
C GLU A 381 -27.06 -21.09 3.99
N ARG A 382 -25.83 -20.66 3.74
CA ARG A 382 -24.99 -21.27 2.71
C ARG A 382 -24.66 -22.74 2.99
N MET A 383 -24.46 -23.11 4.27
CA MET A 383 -24.23 -24.51 4.66
C MET A 383 -25.50 -25.35 4.45
N ILE A 384 -26.68 -24.81 4.77
CA ILE A 384 -27.98 -25.47 4.52
C ILE A 384 -28.17 -25.70 3.03
N VAL A 385 -27.96 -24.67 2.20
CA VAL A 385 -28.07 -24.79 0.72
C VAL A 385 -27.08 -25.81 0.16
N ALA A 386 -25.89 -25.88 0.73
CA ALA A 386 -24.88 -26.88 0.35
C ALA A 386 -25.20 -28.30 0.85
N GLY A 387 -26.20 -28.47 1.71
CA GLY A 387 -26.60 -29.75 2.30
C GLY A 387 -25.52 -30.34 3.23
N VAL A 388 -24.78 -29.49 3.95
CA VAL A 388 -23.67 -29.92 4.80
C VAL A 388 -23.90 -29.50 6.27
N ILE A 389 -23.39 -30.31 7.20
CA ILE A 389 -23.42 -30.01 8.62
C ILE A 389 -22.18 -29.22 8.98
N CYS A 390 -22.36 -28.02 9.57
CA CYS A 390 -21.31 -27.20 10.16
C CYS A 390 -21.57 -27.04 11.66
N TYR A 391 -20.52 -27.18 12.44
CA TYR A 391 -20.56 -26.98 13.89
C TYR A 391 -20.13 -25.55 14.22
N TYR A 392 -20.99 -24.83 14.98
CA TYR A 392 -20.78 -23.43 15.30
C TYR A 392 -20.36 -23.28 16.76
N TYR A 393 -19.20 -22.66 17.00
CA TYR A 393 -18.66 -22.44 18.34
C TYR A 393 -18.26 -20.99 18.54
N ILE A 394 -18.48 -20.50 19.76
CA ILE A 394 -18.04 -19.18 20.22
C ILE A 394 -17.30 -19.32 21.56
N GLU A 395 -16.32 -18.48 21.80
CA GLU A 395 -15.62 -18.45 23.07
C GLU A 395 -16.55 -18.11 24.23
N ALA A 396 -16.55 -18.95 25.27
CA ALA A 396 -17.55 -18.89 26.36
C ALA A 396 -17.47 -17.62 27.20
N ASN A 397 -16.28 -17.02 27.36
CA ASN A 397 -16.10 -15.83 28.19
C ASN A 397 -16.80 -14.58 27.64
N PHE A 398 -17.35 -14.63 26.43
CA PHE A 398 -17.93 -13.52 25.69
C PHE A 398 -19.44 -13.68 25.42
N LEU A 399 -20.10 -14.72 25.96
CA LEU A 399 -21.56 -14.80 25.95
C LEU A 399 -22.14 -13.81 26.97
N GLN A 400 -21.84 -12.50 26.76
CA GLN A 400 -22.48 -11.43 27.50
C GLN A 400 -23.85 -11.12 26.87
N ASP A 401 -24.75 -10.57 27.66
CA ASP A 401 -26.15 -10.30 27.29
C ASP A 401 -26.30 -9.60 25.94
N ILE A 402 -25.39 -8.65 25.62
CA ILE A 402 -25.43 -7.89 24.36
C ILE A 402 -25.24 -8.77 23.12
N ILE A 403 -24.38 -9.79 23.18
CA ILE A 403 -24.18 -10.71 22.03
C ILE A 403 -25.38 -11.62 21.88
N LEU A 404 -25.91 -12.14 22.99
CA LEU A 404 -27.08 -13.00 22.98
C LEU A 404 -28.30 -12.26 22.44
N ASP A 405 -28.46 -10.99 22.79
CA ASP A 405 -29.55 -10.14 22.29
C ASP A 405 -29.49 -9.96 20.76
N GLU A 406 -28.30 -9.72 20.21
CA GLU A 406 -28.13 -9.59 18.76
C GLU A 406 -28.39 -10.90 18.01
N PHE A 407 -27.95 -12.05 18.56
CA PHE A 407 -28.30 -13.35 18.00
C PHE A 407 -29.79 -13.63 18.05
N THR A 408 -30.43 -13.33 19.16
CA THR A 408 -31.88 -13.49 19.34
C THR A 408 -32.63 -12.59 18.37
N ARG A 409 -32.23 -11.34 18.23
CA ARG A 409 -32.85 -10.38 17.32
C ARG A 409 -32.74 -10.84 15.84
N GLU A 410 -31.54 -11.20 15.39
CA GLU A 410 -31.33 -11.67 14.02
C GLU A 410 -32.08 -13.00 13.77
N GLY A 411 -32.08 -13.91 14.75
CA GLY A 411 -32.81 -15.17 14.66
C GLY A 411 -34.31 -14.99 14.54
N ASN A 412 -34.86 -14.04 15.29
CA ASN A 412 -36.28 -13.70 15.18
C ASN A 412 -36.63 -13.10 13.82
N LEU A 413 -35.76 -12.30 13.24
CA LEU A 413 -35.92 -11.76 11.89
C LEU A 413 -35.89 -12.85 10.80
N ARG A 414 -35.05 -13.88 10.98
CA ARG A 414 -34.92 -14.97 10.01
C ARG A 414 -35.84 -16.19 10.28
N GLY A 415 -36.50 -16.18 11.41
CA GLY A 415 -37.45 -17.25 11.79
C GLY A 415 -36.81 -18.51 12.36
N TYR A 416 -35.50 -18.49 12.71
CA TYR A 416 -34.81 -19.60 13.37
C TYR A 416 -33.63 -19.11 14.20
N GLN A 417 -33.17 -19.93 15.16
CA GLN A 417 -31.99 -19.60 15.96
C GLN A 417 -30.78 -20.41 15.51
N LEU A 418 -29.62 -19.75 15.37
CA LEU A 418 -28.37 -20.39 14.97
C LEU A 418 -27.91 -21.37 16.07
N PRO A 419 -27.56 -22.64 15.77
CA PRO A 419 -27.17 -23.66 16.74
C PRO A 419 -25.73 -23.46 17.23
N ILE A 420 -25.45 -22.33 17.91
CA ILE A 420 -24.13 -22.00 18.44
C ILE A 420 -23.90 -22.69 19.78
N ARG A 421 -22.71 -23.19 19.97
CA ARG A 421 -22.22 -23.80 21.19
C ARG A 421 -21.09 -22.96 21.81
N ALA A 422 -21.18 -22.74 23.12
CA ALA A 422 -20.09 -22.14 23.87
C ALA A 422 -18.93 -23.11 24.02
N ASP A 423 -17.72 -22.65 23.68
CA ASP A 423 -16.50 -23.39 24.03
C ASP A 423 -16.19 -23.20 25.53
N LYS A 424 -16.58 -24.18 26.32
CA LYS A 424 -16.46 -24.19 27.81
C LYS A 424 -15.18 -24.86 28.29
N ARG A 425 -14.23 -25.21 27.42
CA ARG A 425 -12.98 -25.82 27.84
C ARG A 425 -12.19 -24.88 28.75
N LYS A 426 -11.47 -25.44 29.72
CA LYS A 426 -10.51 -24.69 30.52
C LYS A 426 -9.30 -24.40 29.62
N LYS A 427 -9.18 -23.18 29.14
CA LYS A 427 -8.10 -22.76 28.24
C LYS A 427 -6.82 -22.47 29.03
N PRO A 428 -5.67 -23.08 28.68
CA PRO A 428 -4.35 -22.64 29.16
C PRO A 428 -3.98 -21.26 28.62
N ASP A 429 -2.77 -20.79 28.92
CA ASP A 429 -2.25 -19.53 28.42
C ASP A 429 -2.45 -19.36 26.89
N LYS A 430 -2.88 -18.19 26.46
CA LYS A 430 -3.24 -17.90 25.05
C LYS A 430 -2.06 -18.13 24.13
N PHE A 431 -0.86 -17.66 24.53
CA PHE A 431 0.34 -17.83 23.73
C PHE A 431 0.67 -19.32 23.53
N GLN A 432 0.66 -20.11 24.62
CA GLN A 432 0.97 -21.55 24.56
C GLN A 432 -0.02 -22.32 23.67
N ARG A 433 -1.31 -21.96 23.70
CA ARG A 433 -2.33 -22.63 22.88
C ARG A 433 -2.09 -22.38 21.39
N ILE A 434 -1.89 -21.13 21.01
CA ILE A 434 -1.68 -20.74 19.61
C ILE A 434 -0.33 -21.25 19.12
N GLU A 435 0.74 -21.14 19.92
CA GLU A 435 2.02 -21.74 19.60
C GLU A 435 1.91 -23.26 19.40
N GLY A 436 1.09 -23.92 20.23
CA GLY A 436 0.90 -25.38 20.18
C GLY A 436 0.29 -25.91 18.88
N ILE A 437 -0.41 -25.09 18.10
CA ILE A 437 -0.92 -25.48 16.77
C ILE A 437 0.05 -25.17 15.63
N SER A 438 1.07 -24.34 15.82
CA SER A 438 2.03 -23.95 14.76
C SER A 438 2.73 -25.13 14.06
N PRO A 439 3.02 -26.29 14.73
CA PRO A 439 3.59 -27.44 14.04
C PRO A 439 2.72 -28.03 12.93
N LEU A 440 1.41 -27.75 12.92
CA LEU A 440 0.52 -28.17 11.83
C LEU A 440 0.82 -27.44 10.53
N TRP A 441 1.16 -26.14 10.62
CA TRP A 441 1.65 -25.34 9.48
C TRP A 441 3.03 -25.78 9.04
N GLU A 442 3.97 -25.92 9.99
CA GLU A 442 5.34 -26.34 9.71
C GLU A 442 5.40 -27.68 8.99
N ARG A 443 4.63 -28.66 9.45
CA ARG A 443 4.56 -29.99 8.83
C ARG A 443 3.71 -30.04 7.56
N GLY A 444 3.03 -28.93 7.20
CA GLY A 444 2.29 -28.80 5.96
C GLY A 444 0.93 -29.49 5.94
N PHE A 445 0.27 -29.64 7.07
CA PHE A 445 -1.09 -30.17 7.16
C PHE A 445 -2.16 -29.10 6.94
N VAL A 446 -1.79 -27.81 6.94
CA VAL A 446 -2.69 -26.68 6.81
C VAL A 446 -2.67 -26.10 5.42
N PHE A 447 -3.86 -25.89 4.84
CA PHE A 447 -4.05 -25.28 3.53
C PHE A 447 -5.10 -24.17 3.59
N TYR A 448 -4.79 -23.06 2.91
CA TYR A 448 -5.70 -21.95 2.70
C TYR A 448 -6.41 -22.06 1.36
N ASN A 449 -7.62 -21.54 1.27
CA ASN A 449 -8.41 -21.54 0.05
C ASN A 449 -7.80 -20.63 -1.03
N ALA A 450 -7.30 -21.19 -2.13
CA ALA A 450 -6.69 -20.44 -3.22
C ALA A 450 -7.68 -19.46 -3.89
N ASP A 451 -8.99 -19.77 -3.90
CA ASP A 451 -10.01 -18.88 -4.43
C ASP A 451 -10.24 -17.63 -3.54
N ARG A 452 -9.74 -17.65 -2.29
CA ARG A 452 -9.79 -16.56 -1.32
C ARG A 452 -8.43 -15.88 -1.09
N GLN A 453 -7.45 -16.11 -1.93
CA GLN A 453 -6.08 -15.57 -1.76
C GLN A 453 -6.03 -14.03 -1.72
N ASN A 454 -6.98 -13.36 -2.39
CA ASN A 454 -7.09 -11.90 -2.41
C ASN A 454 -8.27 -11.38 -1.55
N ASP A 455 -8.90 -12.25 -0.78
CA ASP A 455 -10.02 -11.86 0.07
C ASP A 455 -9.51 -11.05 1.29
N PRO A 456 -10.07 -9.85 1.55
CA PRO A 456 -9.58 -8.97 2.62
C PRO A 456 -9.61 -9.60 4.01
N ASP A 457 -10.63 -10.38 4.33
CA ASP A 457 -10.77 -11.03 5.63
C ASP A 457 -9.77 -12.17 5.82
N THR A 458 -9.54 -12.95 4.76
CA THR A 458 -8.52 -14.00 4.74
C THR A 458 -7.13 -13.42 4.92
N LEU A 459 -6.82 -12.31 4.22
CA LEU A 459 -5.54 -11.61 4.34
C LEU A 459 -5.35 -10.98 5.73
N ALA A 460 -6.38 -10.33 6.29
CA ALA A 460 -6.32 -9.76 7.63
C ALA A 460 -6.08 -10.85 8.70
N GLY A 461 -6.75 -12.00 8.57
CA GLY A 461 -6.53 -13.14 9.45
C GLY A 461 -5.13 -13.73 9.34
N LEU A 462 -4.63 -13.88 8.12
CA LEU A 462 -3.28 -14.37 7.85
C LEU A 462 -2.22 -13.42 8.41
N GLU A 463 -2.43 -12.10 8.27
CA GLU A 463 -1.55 -11.08 8.85
C GLU A 463 -1.43 -11.21 10.36
N GLN A 464 -2.57 -11.36 11.07
CA GLN A 464 -2.55 -11.55 12.53
C GLN A 464 -1.83 -12.85 12.91
N THR A 465 -2.05 -13.95 12.18
CA THR A 465 -1.39 -15.23 12.42
C THR A 465 0.12 -15.12 12.22
N LEU A 466 0.58 -14.49 11.15
CA LEU A 466 2.01 -14.31 10.86
C LEU A 466 2.71 -13.32 11.82
N ALA A 467 1.98 -12.32 12.34
CA ALA A 467 2.51 -11.34 13.29
C ALA A 467 2.50 -11.85 14.76
N PHE A 468 1.94 -13.03 14.99
CA PHE A 468 1.78 -13.55 16.35
C PHE A 468 3.10 -13.91 17.01
N GLU A 469 3.37 -13.29 18.18
CA GLU A 469 4.56 -13.55 19.01
C GLU A 469 4.29 -13.22 20.48
N LYS A 470 5.17 -13.69 21.38
CA LYS A 470 5.03 -13.45 22.81
C LYS A 470 5.26 -11.97 23.16
N GLY A 471 4.29 -11.34 23.82
CA GLY A 471 4.42 -9.96 24.31
C GLY A 471 4.20 -8.89 23.24
N THR A 472 3.74 -9.24 22.05
CA THR A 472 3.36 -8.25 21.03
C THR A 472 2.04 -7.56 21.38
N SER A 473 1.88 -6.31 20.91
CA SER A 473 0.60 -5.58 20.91
C SER A 473 -0.23 -5.83 19.64
N SER A 474 0.22 -6.75 18.78
CA SER A 474 -0.51 -7.11 17.55
C SER A 474 -1.85 -7.78 17.89
N HIS A 475 -2.85 -7.56 17.03
CA HIS A 475 -4.13 -8.26 17.15
C HIS A 475 -3.91 -9.77 16.99
N ASP A 476 -4.54 -10.56 17.86
CA ASP A 476 -4.40 -12.00 17.94
C ASP A 476 -5.74 -12.75 17.93
N ASP A 477 -6.81 -12.08 17.51
CA ASP A 477 -8.16 -12.62 17.47
C ASP A 477 -8.32 -13.73 16.41
N ALA A 478 -7.67 -13.54 15.25
CA ALA A 478 -7.70 -14.51 14.16
C ALA A 478 -6.94 -15.82 14.49
N PRO A 479 -5.69 -15.80 14.98
CA PRO A 479 -5.01 -17.04 15.39
C PRO A 479 -5.67 -17.70 16.61
N ASP A 480 -6.36 -16.98 17.49
CA ASP A 480 -7.15 -17.58 18.58
C ASP A 480 -8.39 -18.32 18.04
N ALA A 481 -9.08 -17.73 17.06
CA ALA A 481 -10.19 -18.39 16.36
C ALA A 481 -9.72 -19.63 15.57
N ASP A 482 -8.51 -19.57 14.96
CA ASP A 482 -7.89 -20.72 14.28
C ASP A 482 -7.61 -21.85 15.26
N GLU A 483 -7.03 -21.54 16.44
CA GLU A 483 -6.75 -22.52 17.50
C GLU A 483 -8.05 -23.16 17.99
N GLY A 484 -9.09 -22.35 18.27
CA GLY A 484 -10.38 -22.84 18.70
C GLY A 484 -11.01 -23.81 17.70
N ALA A 485 -11.05 -23.43 16.41
CA ALA A 485 -11.61 -24.28 15.35
C ALA A 485 -10.84 -25.59 15.19
N ILE A 486 -9.50 -25.53 15.15
CA ILE A 486 -8.64 -26.73 15.00
C ILE A 486 -8.79 -27.66 16.18
N TYR A 487 -8.82 -27.13 17.41
CA TYR A 487 -9.05 -27.94 18.60
C TYR A 487 -10.38 -28.72 18.50
N ILE A 488 -11.48 -28.05 18.15
CA ILE A 488 -12.78 -28.71 18.00
C ILE A 488 -12.76 -29.77 16.90
N LEU A 489 -12.13 -29.50 15.75
CA LEU A 489 -11.98 -30.48 14.67
C LEU A 489 -11.22 -31.73 15.10
N GLN A 490 -10.20 -31.57 15.96
CA GLN A 490 -9.45 -32.69 16.50
C GLN A 490 -10.30 -33.52 17.48
N GLN A 491 -11.10 -32.86 18.33
CA GLN A 491 -12.00 -33.56 19.28
C GLN A 491 -13.10 -34.36 18.55
N LEU A 492 -13.75 -33.76 17.54
CA LEU A 492 -14.76 -34.45 16.73
C LEU A 492 -14.20 -35.73 16.07
N SER A 493 -12.96 -35.68 15.63
CA SER A 493 -12.27 -36.82 15.03
C SER A 493 -12.00 -37.94 16.04
N LEU A 494 -11.68 -37.60 17.30
CA LEU A 494 -11.41 -38.60 18.37
C LEU A 494 -12.69 -39.32 18.84
N ILE A 495 -13.82 -38.60 18.91
CA ILE A 495 -15.12 -39.18 19.32
C ILE A 495 -15.55 -40.29 18.35
N HIS A 496 -15.39 -40.08 17.04
CA HIS A 496 -15.74 -41.10 16.04
C HIS A 496 -14.79 -42.34 16.02
N ILE A 497 -13.55 -42.20 16.49
CA ILE A 497 -12.65 -43.31 16.63
C ILE A 497 -13.00 -44.18 17.86
N SER A 498 -13.57 -43.57 18.90
CA SER A 498 -13.93 -44.24 20.17
C SER A 498 -15.32 -44.86 20.16
N GLU A 499 -16.20 -44.52 19.22
CA GLU A 499 -17.49 -45.19 18.99
C GLU A 499 -17.48 -45.91 17.63
N PRO A 500 -16.95 -47.15 17.55
CA PRO A 500 -17.19 -47.98 16.39
C PRO A 500 -18.69 -48.24 16.29
N THR A 501 -19.27 -47.83 15.15
CA THR A 501 -20.67 -48.05 14.74
C THR A 501 -21.18 -49.38 15.31
N ARG A 502 -22.07 -49.30 16.34
CA ARG A 502 -23.01 -50.40 16.58
C ARG A 502 -24.00 -50.37 15.41
N LEU A 503 -23.83 -51.33 14.50
CA LEU A 503 -24.85 -51.78 13.57
C LEU A 503 -26.03 -52.33 14.34
#